data_b049ef14f92af7c31eb91c5f9f3c6a45
#
_entry.id   b049ef14f92af7c31eb91c5f9f3c6a45
#
_cell.length_a   1.000
_cell.length_b   1.000
_cell.length_c   1.000
_cell.angle_alpha   90.00
_cell.angle_beta   90.00
_cell.angle_gamma   90.00
#
_symmetry.space_group_name_H-M   'P 1'
#
loop_
_entity.id
_entity.type
_entity.pdbx_description
1 polymer ?
#
loop_
_entity_poly.entity_id
_entity_poly.type
_entity_poly.pdbx_seq_one_letter_code
_entity_poly.pdbx_strand_id
1 'polypeptide(L)'
;MIEVNPLLLTGAVIGTITALLTAAYVLVKDKKSQMGFERTMKDGEIMHRLVAYAKPYWKQFVLVLFLMMFSIAYDIISPLIIGNIEELVAGDFVLPALYARVGGYVVVLLFSMGSTYLQAVILQRVGQRIVSDLREDLFTHIESLSHEQLNEIPVGKLVTRVTNDTNAISMMFTNLLVSLTKNAFVIVGILIAMICLNYELTLMVLCFVPFIAVSYTHLRAHETVLDL
;
A
#
# COMPACT_ATOMS: atom_id res chain seq x y z
N MET A 1 -35.77 -16.84 -30.43
CA MET A 1 -34.30 -17.04 -30.16
C MET A 1 -33.92 -15.89 -29.22
N ILE A 2 -33.55 -16.22 -28.01
CA ILE A 2 -33.07 -15.22 -27.05
C ILE A 2 -31.63 -14.91 -27.49
N GLU A 3 -31.39 -13.75 -28.10
CA GLU A 3 -30.04 -13.27 -28.36
C GLU A 3 -29.39 -12.96 -27.00
N VAL A 4 -28.66 -13.92 -26.48
CA VAL A 4 -27.85 -13.73 -25.28
C VAL A 4 -26.69 -12.84 -25.67
N ASN A 5 -26.63 -11.64 -25.12
CA ASN A 5 -25.54 -10.70 -25.35
C ASN A 5 -24.21 -11.39 -25.01
N PRO A 6 -23.27 -11.53 -25.99
CA PRO A 6 -22.02 -12.27 -25.79
C PRO A 6 -21.17 -11.74 -24.63
N LEU A 7 -21.31 -10.45 -24.31
CA LEU A 7 -20.65 -9.81 -23.15
C LEU A 7 -21.20 -10.34 -21.81
N LEU A 8 -22.52 -10.60 -21.73
CA LEU A 8 -23.10 -11.17 -20.50
C LEU A 8 -22.72 -12.64 -20.33
N LEU A 9 -22.58 -13.37 -21.42
CA LEU A 9 -22.18 -14.78 -21.39
C LEU A 9 -20.72 -14.94 -20.98
N THR A 10 -19.82 -14.14 -21.50
CA THR A 10 -18.40 -14.11 -21.09
C THR A 10 -18.24 -13.66 -19.64
N GLY A 11 -18.97 -12.64 -19.19
CA GLY A 11 -18.97 -12.19 -17.79
C GLY A 11 -19.47 -13.28 -16.83
N ALA A 12 -20.53 -14.01 -17.19
CA ALA A 12 -21.06 -15.10 -16.36
C ALA A 12 -20.08 -16.29 -16.29
N VAL A 13 -19.43 -16.66 -17.40
CA VAL A 13 -18.42 -17.74 -17.42
C VAL A 13 -17.20 -17.37 -16.56
N ILE A 14 -16.69 -16.17 -16.69
CA ILE A 14 -15.56 -15.69 -15.89
C ILE A 14 -15.94 -15.64 -14.41
N GLY A 15 -17.11 -15.11 -14.08
CA GLY A 15 -17.62 -15.05 -12.71
C GLY A 15 -17.77 -16.43 -12.05
N THR A 16 -18.27 -17.43 -12.78
CA THR A 16 -18.40 -18.81 -12.25
C THR A 16 -17.03 -19.48 -12.05
N ILE A 17 -16.09 -19.31 -12.98
CA ILE A 17 -14.74 -19.84 -12.84
C ILE A 17 -14.02 -19.20 -11.64
N THR A 18 -14.17 -17.91 -11.45
CA THR A 18 -13.57 -17.18 -10.32
C THR A 18 -14.17 -17.63 -8.98
N ALA A 19 -15.49 -17.82 -8.92
CA ALA A 19 -16.15 -18.33 -7.73
C ALA A 19 -15.71 -19.77 -7.38
N LEU A 20 -15.52 -20.64 -8.39
CA LEU A 20 -15.01 -22.01 -8.19
C LEU A 20 -13.55 -22.00 -7.70
N LEU A 21 -12.71 -21.17 -8.27
CA LEU A 21 -11.30 -21.05 -7.84
C LEU A 21 -11.15 -20.47 -6.43
N THR A 22 -11.97 -19.48 -6.06
CA THR A 22 -11.98 -18.95 -4.69
C THR A 22 -12.53 -19.95 -3.68
N ALA A 23 -13.56 -20.71 -4.04
CA ALA A 23 -14.08 -21.81 -3.21
C ALA A 23 -13.03 -22.93 -3.02
N ALA A 24 -12.35 -23.33 -4.09
CA ALA A 24 -11.26 -24.31 -4.03
C ALA A 24 -10.10 -23.80 -3.15
N TYR A 25 -9.72 -22.53 -3.25
CA TYR A 25 -8.70 -21.92 -2.40
C TYR A 25 -9.07 -21.93 -0.92
N VAL A 26 -10.31 -21.62 -0.57
CA VAL A 26 -10.79 -21.64 0.82
C VAL A 26 -10.81 -23.06 1.39
N LEU A 27 -11.13 -24.08 0.56
CA LEU A 27 -11.14 -25.48 0.96
C LEU A 27 -9.72 -26.07 1.13
N VAL A 28 -8.74 -25.59 0.36
CA VAL A 28 -7.34 -26.06 0.40
C VAL A 28 -6.48 -25.25 1.38
N LYS A 29 -7.06 -24.29 2.09
CA LYS A 29 -6.33 -23.46 3.04
C LYS A 29 -5.72 -24.30 4.16
N ASP A 30 -4.45 -24.65 3.98
CA ASP A 30 -3.67 -25.41 4.95
C ASP A 30 -3.66 -24.76 6.31
N LYS A 31 -3.85 -25.58 7.36
CA LYS A 31 -3.61 -25.18 8.75
C LYS A 31 -2.16 -24.72 8.84
N LYS A 32 -1.96 -23.42 9.05
CA LYS A 32 -0.64 -22.86 9.37
C LYS A 32 0.00 -23.71 10.45
N SER A 33 1.07 -24.42 10.12
CA SER A 33 1.95 -25.04 11.12
C SER A 33 2.49 -23.93 12.01
N GLN A 34 2.12 -23.95 13.28
CA GLN A 34 2.65 -23.03 14.28
C GLN A 34 4.13 -23.40 14.50
N MET A 35 5.04 -22.78 13.76
CA MET A 35 6.45 -22.81 14.10
C MET A 35 6.67 -21.95 15.34
N GLY A 36 6.70 -22.61 16.47
CA GLY A 36 7.43 -22.43 17.68
C GLY A 36 7.73 -21.03 18.19
N PHE A 37 6.71 -20.21 18.52
CA PHE A 37 6.76 -19.25 19.63
C PHE A 37 5.34 -19.14 20.17
N GLU A 38 5.14 -19.50 21.45
CA GLU A 38 3.90 -19.20 22.14
C GLU A 38 3.77 -17.67 22.22
N ARG A 39 2.93 -17.11 21.35
CA ARG A 39 2.56 -15.71 21.40
C ARG A 39 1.70 -15.48 22.63
N THR A 40 2.29 -14.91 23.66
CA THR A 40 1.59 -14.55 24.90
C THR A 40 0.64 -13.36 24.73
N MET A 41 0.81 -12.54 23.67
CA MET A 41 0.04 -11.33 23.41
C MET A 41 -0.85 -11.45 22.18
N LYS A 42 -2.06 -10.89 22.26
CA LYS A 42 -2.98 -10.76 21.10
C LYS A 42 -2.45 -9.72 20.12
N ASP A 43 -2.65 -9.96 18.81
CA ASP A 43 -2.19 -9.04 17.74
C ASP A 43 -2.72 -7.61 17.92
N GLY A 44 -3.95 -7.44 18.46
CA GLY A 44 -4.52 -6.13 18.76
C GLY A 44 -3.79 -5.36 19.85
N GLU A 45 -3.26 -6.03 20.87
CA GLU A 45 -2.49 -5.41 21.96
C GLU A 45 -1.12 -4.93 21.46
N ILE A 46 -0.46 -5.74 20.62
CA ILE A 46 0.79 -5.36 19.97
C ILE A 46 0.58 -4.12 19.09
N MET A 47 -0.48 -4.13 18.27
CA MET A 47 -0.80 -2.99 17.41
C MET A 47 -1.10 -1.73 18.22
N HIS A 48 -1.83 -1.84 19.33
CA HIS A 48 -2.12 -0.70 20.20
C HIS A 48 -0.84 -0.10 20.81
N ARG A 49 0.09 -0.94 21.26
CA ARG A 49 1.40 -0.48 21.76
C ARG A 49 2.24 0.19 20.70
N LEU A 50 2.28 -0.39 19.49
CA LEU A 50 3.00 0.20 18.36
C LEU A 50 2.42 1.57 17.96
N VAL A 51 1.09 1.70 17.91
CA VAL A 51 0.43 2.97 17.61
C VAL A 51 0.71 4.02 18.69
N ALA A 52 0.93 3.62 19.94
CA ALA A 52 1.30 4.54 21.02
C ALA A 52 2.60 5.30 20.72
N TYR A 53 3.61 4.66 20.12
CA TYR A 53 4.85 5.32 19.66
C TYR A 53 4.63 6.28 18.48
N ALA A 54 3.62 6.04 17.64
CA ALA A 54 3.28 6.95 16.55
C ALA A 54 2.46 8.17 17.02
N LYS A 55 1.75 8.05 18.14
CA LYS A 55 0.85 9.09 18.66
C LYS A 55 1.50 10.47 18.87
N PRO A 56 2.74 10.62 19.40
CA PRO A 56 3.38 11.93 19.52
C PRO A 56 3.57 12.65 18.19
N TYR A 57 3.68 11.90 17.09
CA TYR A 57 3.98 12.38 15.75
C TYR A 57 2.73 12.57 14.88
N TRP A 58 1.53 12.57 15.44
CA TRP A 58 0.26 12.64 14.70
C TRP A 58 0.17 13.85 13.75
N LYS A 59 0.74 15.01 14.14
CA LYS A 59 0.75 16.22 13.30
C LYS A 59 1.53 16.02 12.00
N GLN A 60 2.67 15.30 12.09
CA GLN A 60 3.49 14.97 10.93
C GLN A 60 2.77 13.97 10.01
N PHE A 61 2.05 13.00 10.59
CA PHE A 61 1.24 12.08 9.80
C PHE A 61 0.09 12.79 9.09
N VAL A 62 -0.59 13.74 9.74
CA VAL A 62 -1.63 14.56 9.10
C VAL A 62 -1.05 15.39 7.96
N LEU A 63 0.14 15.99 8.15
CA LEU A 63 0.82 16.74 7.09
C LEU A 63 1.19 15.83 5.91
N VAL A 64 1.68 14.63 6.19
CA VAL A 64 1.98 13.62 5.16
C VAL A 64 0.71 13.23 4.39
N LEU A 65 -0.40 13.00 5.08
CA LEU A 65 -1.69 12.71 4.42
C LEU A 65 -2.15 13.87 3.53
N PHE A 66 -1.98 15.11 3.98
CA PHE A 66 -2.31 16.30 3.18
C PHE A 66 -1.44 16.38 1.91
N LEU A 67 -0.12 16.20 2.03
CA LEU A 67 0.78 16.18 0.88
C LEU A 67 0.46 15.01 -0.07
N MET A 68 0.06 13.87 0.49
CA MET A 68 -0.36 12.70 -0.26
C MET A 68 -1.59 12.97 -1.15
N MET A 69 -2.54 13.78 -0.69
CA MET A 69 -3.71 14.16 -1.49
C MET A 69 -3.31 14.86 -2.79
N PHE A 70 -2.27 15.70 -2.78
CA PHE A 70 -1.76 16.34 -4.00
C PHE A 70 -1.12 15.34 -4.96
N SER A 71 -0.36 14.36 -4.44
CA SER A 71 0.22 13.31 -5.27
C SER A 71 -0.87 12.43 -5.90
N ILE A 72 -1.91 12.09 -5.14
CA ILE A 72 -3.04 11.29 -5.65
C ILE A 72 -3.84 12.10 -6.68
N ALA A 73 -4.09 13.38 -6.42
CA ALA A 73 -4.77 14.24 -7.39
C ALA A 73 -3.99 14.30 -8.71
N TYR A 74 -2.65 14.39 -8.66
CA TYR A 74 -1.81 14.32 -9.83
C TYR A 74 -1.95 12.97 -10.56
N ASP A 75 -1.89 11.85 -9.84
CA ASP A 75 -1.99 10.50 -10.42
C ASP A 75 -3.33 10.30 -11.18
N ILE A 76 -4.41 10.98 -10.74
CA ILE A 76 -5.74 10.92 -11.38
C ILE A 76 -5.86 11.94 -12.52
N ILE A 77 -5.36 13.17 -12.34
CA ILE A 77 -5.53 14.27 -13.30
C ILE A 77 -4.55 14.15 -14.47
N SER A 78 -3.36 13.60 -14.25
CA SER A 78 -2.31 13.47 -15.27
C SER A 78 -2.78 12.79 -16.54
N PRO A 79 -3.45 11.61 -16.52
CA PRO A 79 -3.98 10.98 -17.74
C PRO A 79 -5.01 11.84 -18.46
N LEU A 80 -5.84 12.60 -17.73
CA LEU A 80 -6.85 13.49 -18.32
C LEU A 80 -6.21 14.67 -19.05
N ILE A 81 -5.15 15.26 -18.47
CA ILE A 81 -4.41 16.35 -19.14
C ILE A 81 -3.72 15.84 -20.40
N ILE A 82 -3.10 14.64 -20.33
CA ILE A 82 -2.44 14.02 -21.48
C ILE A 82 -3.46 13.75 -22.58
N GLY A 83 -4.63 13.19 -22.27
CA GLY A 83 -5.70 12.98 -23.24
C GLY A 83 -6.17 14.29 -23.90
N ASN A 84 -6.33 15.37 -23.14
CA ASN A 84 -6.66 16.69 -23.69
C ASN A 84 -5.57 17.30 -24.59
N ILE A 85 -4.29 16.96 -24.35
CA ILE A 85 -3.17 17.37 -25.20
C ILE A 85 -3.20 16.55 -26.50
N GLU A 86 -3.44 15.25 -26.41
CA GLU A 86 -3.54 14.34 -27.55
C GLU A 86 -4.68 14.76 -28.48
N GLU A 87 -5.86 15.08 -27.95
CA GLU A 87 -7.01 15.58 -28.73
C GLU A 87 -6.68 16.89 -29.43
N LEU A 88 -5.96 17.82 -28.78
CA LEU A 88 -5.54 19.09 -29.41
C LEU A 88 -4.55 18.85 -30.56
N VAL A 89 -3.66 17.86 -30.43
CA VAL A 89 -2.66 17.55 -31.45
C VAL A 89 -3.28 16.81 -32.63
N ALA A 90 -4.29 15.96 -32.39
CA ALA A 90 -4.99 15.19 -33.42
C ALA A 90 -6.05 16.01 -34.18
N GLY A 91 -6.56 17.08 -33.56
CA GLY A 91 -7.58 17.96 -34.12
C GLY A 91 -7.01 19.27 -34.68
N ASP A 92 -7.69 20.39 -34.38
CA ASP A 92 -7.24 21.72 -34.78
C ASP A 92 -6.00 22.14 -34.01
N PHE A 93 -4.83 21.95 -34.62
CA PHE A 93 -3.54 22.24 -34.00
C PHE A 93 -3.33 23.74 -33.80
N VAL A 94 -3.39 24.20 -32.54
CA VAL A 94 -3.12 25.59 -32.16
C VAL A 94 -1.91 25.65 -31.23
N LEU A 95 -0.79 26.14 -31.78
CA LEU A 95 0.49 26.18 -31.08
C LEU A 95 0.46 26.90 -29.70
N PRO A 96 -0.18 28.09 -29.55
CA PRO A 96 -0.29 28.75 -28.21
C PRO A 96 -1.08 27.93 -27.20
N ALA A 97 -2.14 27.23 -27.62
CA ALA A 97 -2.93 26.37 -26.73
C ALA A 97 -2.14 25.15 -26.28
N LEU A 98 -1.30 24.60 -27.15
CA LEU A 98 -0.39 23.50 -26.78
C LEU A 98 0.61 23.94 -25.70
N TYR A 99 1.28 25.08 -25.89
CA TYR A 99 2.22 25.59 -24.90
C TYR A 99 1.55 25.85 -23.54
N ALA A 100 0.33 26.37 -23.52
CA ALA A 100 -0.40 26.62 -22.29
C ALA A 100 -0.74 25.30 -21.55
N ARG A 101 -1.19 24.25 -22.27
CA ARG A 101 -1.54 22.96 -21.68
C ARG A 101 -0.30 22.21 -21.21
N VAL A 102 0.77 22.18 -22.02
CA VAL A 102 2.04 21.54 -21.63
C VAL A 102 2.69 22.28 -20.47
N GLY A 103 2.69 23.61 -20.49
CA GLY A 103 3.19 24.42 -19.39
C GLY A 103 2.42 24.17 -18.08
N GLY A 104 1.07 24.12 -18.15
CA GLY A 104 0.23 23.75 -17.02
C GLY A 104 0.54 22.35 -16.49
N TYR A 105 0.72 21.37 -17.38
CA TYR A 105 1.11 20.02 -16.98
C TYR A 105 2.45 19.99 -16.25
N VAL A 106 3.47 20.69 -16.78
CA VAL A 106 4.79 20.78 -16.16
C VAL A 106 4.70 21.39 -14.75
N VAL A 107 3.89 22.43 -14.54
CA VAL A 107 3.70 23.04 -13.22
C VAL A 107 3.08 22.05 -12.23
N VAL A 108 2.03 21.34 -12.63
CA VAL A 108 1.38 20.31 -11.80
C VAL A 108 2.34 19.16 -11.48
N LEU A 109 3.14 18.73 -12.45
CA LEU A 109 4.16 17.70 -12.28
C LEU A 109 5.23 18.13 -11.27
N LEU A 110 5.78 19.32 -11.40
CA LEU A 110 6.80 19.85 -10.48
C LEU A 110 6.25 19.99 -9.05
N PHE A 111 5.01 20.44 -8.92
CA PHE A 111 4.34 20.53 -7.63
C PHE A 111 4.11 19.16 -6.99
N SER A 112 3.66 18.17 -7.76
CA SER A 112 3.50 16.79 -7.30
C SER A 112 4.83 16.16 -6.89
N MET A 113 5.89 16.39 -7.67
CA MET A 113 7.23 15.91 -7.37
C MET A 113 7.77 16.52 -6.06
N GLY A 114 7.58 17.82 -5.86
CA GLY A 114 7.93 18.51 -4.61
C GLY A 114 7.17 17.98 -3.41
N SER A 115 5.85 17.76 -3.56
CA SER A 115 5.01 17.20 -2.52
C SER A 115 5.44 15.79 -2.12
N THR A 116 5.73 14.93 -3.10
CA THR A 116 6.19 13.55 -2.89
C THR A 116 7.57 13.53 -2.19
N TYR A 117 8.48 14.40 -2.61
CA TYR A 117 9.79 14.52 -1.97
C TYR A 117 9.66 14.97 -0.50
N LEU A 118 8.86 16.01 -0.24
CA LEU A 118 8.64 16.53 1.11
C LEU A 118 7.98 15.48 2.02
N GLN A 119 7.00 14.76 1.49
CA GLN A 119 6.35 13.64 2.16
C GLN A 119 7.37 12.56 2.56
N ALA A 120 8.24 12.14 1.63
CA ALA A 120 9.24 11.12 1.89
C ALA A 120 10.23 11.55 2.99
N VAL A 121 10.69 12.82 2.94
CA VAL A 121 11.61 13.38 3.95
C VAL A 121 10.98 13.43 5.34
N ILE A 122 9.72 13.91 5.43
CA ILE A 122 9.01 13.98 6.72
C ILE A 122 8.84 12.59 7.29
N LEU A 123 8.39 11.65 6.46
CA LEU A 123 8.12 10.29 6.87
C LEU A 123 9.39 9.56 7.35
N GLN A 124 10.50 9.73 6.62
CA GLN A 124 11.79 9.18 7.00
C GLN A 124 12.25 9.73 8.37
N ARG A 125 12.08 11.04 8.59
CA ARG A 125 12.44 11.65 9.88
C ARG A 125 11.56 11.13 11.03
N VAL A 126 10.25 11.00 10.80
CA VAL A 126 9.31 10.47 11.80
C VAL A 126 9.67 9.02 12.12
N GLY A 127 9.92 8.19 11.11
CA GLY A 127 10.31 6.80 11.31
C GLY A 127 11.59 6.65 12.15
N GLN A 128 12.62 7.47 11.87
CA GLN A 128 13.87 7.44 12.65
C GLN A 128 13.67 7.89 14.10
N ARG A 129 12.77 8.85 14.36
CA ARG A 129 12.43 9.26 15.73
C ARG A 129 11.70 8.16 16.48
N ILE A 130 10.69 7.53 15.86
CA ILE A 130 9.97 6.39 16.46
C ILE A 130 10.95 5.26 16.82
N VAL A 131 11.93 4.98 15.95
CA VAL A 131 12.98 3.99 16.24
C VAL A 131 13.86 4.41 17.42
N SER A 132 14.23 5.70 17.46
CA SER A 132 15.03 6.23 18.57
C SER A 132 14.32 6.07 19.91
N ASP A 133 13.04 6.47 19.97
CA ASP A 133 12.21 6.35 21.17
C ASP A 133 12.04 4.87 21.60
N LEU A 134 11.80 3.99 20.63
CA LEU A 134 11.67 2.56 20.88
C LEU A 134 12.97 1.93 21.40
N ARG A 135 14.12 2.36 20.86
CA ARG A 135 15.43 1.88 21.31
C ARG A 135 15.73 2.37 22.73
N GLU A 136 15.42 3.61 23.04
CA GLU A 136 15.60 4.18 24.38
C GLU A 136 14.80 3.40 25.42
N ASP A 137 13.52 3.13 25.14
CA ASP A 137 12.67 2.32 26.02
C ASP A 137 13.19 0.88 26.17
N LEU A 138 13.67 0.28 25.07
CA LEU A 138 14.27 -1.07 25.13
C LEU A 138 15.55 -1.10 25.96
N PHE A 139 16.44 -0.12 25.80
CA PHE A 139 17.66 -0.02 26.60
C PHE A 139 17.35 0.17 28.08
N THR A 140 16.44 1.08 28.40
CA THR A 140 16.00 1.31 29.77
C THR A 140 15.40 0.04 30.40
N HIS A 141 14.62 -0.71 29.59
CA HIS A 141 14.09 -2.00 30.06
C HIS A 141 15.21 -3.03 30.29
N ILE A 142 16.18 -3.14 29.38
CA ILE A 142 17.31 -4.08 29.52
C ILE A 142 18.15 -3.74 30.75
N GLU A 143 18.41 -2.45 31.02
CA GLU A 143 19.14 -1.99 32.23
C GLU A 143 18.40 -2.30 33.50
N SER A 144 17.07 -2.36 33.47
CA SER A 144 16.24 -2.71 34.64
C SER A 144 16.18 -4.21 34.96
N LEU A 145 16.69 -5.08 34.06
CA LEU A 145 16.70 -6.52 34.24
C LEU A 145 17.72 -6.92 35.34
N SER A 146 17.38 -7.94 36.15
CA SER A 146 18.32 -8.51 37.13
C SER A 146 19.47 -9.22 36.40
N HIS A 147 20.62 -9.33 37.10
CA HIS A 147 21.80 -10.03 36.56
C HIS A 147 21.50 -11.49 36.19
N GLU A 148 20.62 -12.15 36.93
CA GLU A 148 20.18 -13.51 36.66
C GLU A 148 19.38 -13.60 35.36
N GLN A 149 18.43 -12.69 35.12
CA GLN A 149 17.65 -12.60 33.86
C GLN A 149 18.52 -12.27 32.65
N LEU A 150 19.54 -11.42 32.85
CA LEU A 150 20.45 -11.03 31.77
C LEU A 150 21.36 -12.21 31.36
N ASN A 151 21.74 -13.08 32.28
CA ASN A 151 22.55 -14.27 31.99
C ASN A 151 21.79 -15.38 31.27
N GLU A 152 20.46 -15.41 31.37
CA GLU A 152 19.63 -16.36 30.64
C GLU A 152 19.45 -16.00 29.18
N ILE A 153 19.69 -14.74 28.82
CA ILE A 153 19.45 -14.25 27.44
C ILE A 153 20.79 -14.05 26.73
N PRO A 154 21.06 -14.73 25.58
CA PRO A 154 22.28 -14.51 24.83
C PRO A 154 22.40 -13.04 24.37
N VAL A 155 23.52 -12.39 24.66
CA VAL A 155 23.76 -10.98 24.33
C VAL A 155 23.55 -10.69 22.83
N GLY A 156 23.96 -11.60 21.95
CA GLY A 156 23.73 -11.47 20.51
C GLY A 156 22.25 -11.37 20.13
N LYS A 157 21.37 -12.09 20.85
CA LYS A 157 19.91 -12.01 20.64
C LYS A 157 19.34 -10.65 21.06
N LEU A 158 19.83 -10.09 22.17
CA LEU A 158 19.45 -8.74 22.61
C LEU A 158 19.89 -7.68 21.58
N VAL A 159 21.13 -7.74 21.12
CA VAL A 159 21.67 -6.81 20.11
C VAL A 159 20.83 -6.88 18.83
N THR A 160 20.54 -8.08 18.34
CA THR A 160 19.72 -8.25 17.12
C THR A 160 18.33 -7.65 17.28
N ARG A 161 17.68 -7.83 18.43
CA ARG A 161 16.36 -7.25 18.70
C ARG A 161 16.40 -5.71 18.74
N VAL A 162 17.40 -5.14 19.40
CA VAL A 162 17.54 -3.69 19.53
C VAL A 162 17.90 -3.05 18.18
N THR A 163 18.63 -3.72 17.31
CA THR A 163 19.07 -3.17 16.02
C THR A 163 18.15 -3.53 14.87
N ASN A 164 17.95 -4.81 14.60
CA ASN A 164 17.24 -5.26 13.40
C ASN A 164 15.73 -5.22 13.56
N ASP A 165 15.20 -5.69 14.69
CA ASP A 165 13.74 -5.73 14.89
C ASP A 165 13.17 -4.30 15.00
N THR A 166 13.89 -3.37 15.63
CA THR A 166 13.47 -1.96 15.67
C THR A 166 13.50 -1.29 14.29
N ASN A 167 14.47 -1.64 13.43
CA ASN A 167 14.49 -1.17 12.05
C ASN A 167 13.32 -1.73 11.23
N ALA A 168 12.97 -3.00 11.42
CA ALA A 168 11.80 -3.61 10.77
C ALA A 168 10.50 -2.88 11.16
N ILE A 169 10.36 -2.51 12.43
CA ILE A 169 9.22 -1.70 12.93
C ILE A 169 9.21 -0.32 12.25
N SER A 170 10.38 0.34 12.10
CA SER A 170 10.47 1.61 11.37
C SER A 170 9.97 1.48 9.93
N MET A 171 10.46 0.46 9.22
CA MET A 171 10.02 0.21 7.83
C MET A 171 8.51 -0.03 7.75
N MET A 172 7.93 -0.68 8.75
CA MET A 172 6.49 -0.88 8.83
C MET A 172 5.75 0.46 8.92
N PHE A 173 6.18 1.38 9.79
CA PHE A 173 5.54 2.69 9.92
C PHE A 173 5.78 3.60 8.72
N THR A 174 7.01 3.64 8.18
CA THR A 174 7.38 4.57 7.12
C THR A 174 6.91 4.12 5.74
N ASN A 175 7.04 2.85 5.41
CA ASN A 175 6.79 2.36 4.07
C ASN A 175 5.43 1.64 3.95
N LEU A 176 5.16 0.67 4.84
CA LEU A 176 3.99 -0.17 4.68
C LEU A 176 2.69 0.60 4.91
N LEU A 177 2.59 1.32 6.04
CA LEU A 177 1.37 2.02 6.45
C LEU A 177 1.01 3.12 5.45
N VAL A 178 2.02 3.86 4.99
CA VAL A 178 1.84 4.93 4.02
C VAL A 178 1.54 4.40 2.63
N SER A 179 2.25 3.36 2.18
CA SER A 179 1.96 2.74 0.89
C SER A 179 0.56 2.13 0.86
N LEU A 180 0.13 1.45 1.93
CA LEU A 180 -1.23 0.91 2.00
C LEU A 180 -2.28 2.04 1.96
N THR A 181 -2.06 3.12 2.72
CA THR A 181 -2.97 4.27 2.75
C THR A 181 -3.01 4.95 1.38
N LYS A 182 -1.84 5.24 0.79
CA LYS A 182 -1.78 5.84 -0.55
C LYS A 182 -2.50 4.97 -1.59
N ASN A 183 -2.18 3.69 -1.64
CA ASN A 183 -2.76 2.78 -2.63
C ASN A 183 -4.28 2.64 -2.44
N ALA A 184 -4.78 2.60 -1.20
CA ALA A 184 -6.22 2.59 -0.93
C ALA A 184 -6.92 3.84 -1.48
N PHE A 185 -6.37 5.03 -1.24
CA PHE A 185 -6.92 6.28 -1.79
C PHE A 185 -6.83 6.34 -3.31
N VAL A 186 -5.73 5.89 -3.91
CA VAL A 186 -5.55 5.84 -5.37
C VAL A 186 -6.59 4.91 -5.99
N ILE A 187 -6.78 3.72 -5.44
CA ILE A 187 -7.77 2.74 -5.93
C ILE A 187 -9.18 3.34 -5.87
N VAL A 188 -9.56 3.95 -4.74
CA VAL A 188 -10.87 4.59 -4.58
C VAL A 188 -11.03 5.74 -5.58
N GLY A 189 -10.02 6.59 -5.73
CA GLY A 189 -10.05 7.71 -6.67
C GLY A 189 -10.17 7.27 -8.13
N ILE A 190 -9.42 6.24 -8.53
CA ILE A 190 -9.51 5.65 -9.88
C ILE A 190 -10.89 5.03 -10.11
N LEU A 191 -11.44 4.29 -9.13
CA LEU A 191 -12.77 3.70 -9.25
C LEU A 191 -13.86 4.77 -9.44
N ILE A 192 -13.79 5.87 -8.67
CA ILE A 192 -14.71 7.00 -8.83
C ILE A 192 -14.57 7.61 -10.22
N ALA A 193 -13.34 7.88 -10.68
CA ALA A 193 -13.09 8.44 -12.00
C ALA A 193 -13.62 7.53 -13.13
N MET A 194 -13.38 6.23 -13.05
CA MET A 194 -13.86 5.24 -14.01
C MET A 194 -15.38 5.18 -14.05
N ILE A 195 -16.07 5.20 -12.92
CA ILE A 195 -17.54 5.21 -12.84
C ILE A 195 -18.10 6.48 -13.50
N CYS A 196 -17.46 7.63 -13.24
CA CYS A 196 -17.87 8.92 -13.84
C CYS A 196 -17.66 8.97 -15.36
N LEU A 197 -16.63 8.30 -15.88
CA LEU A 197 -16.34 8.25 -17.32
C LEU A 197 -17.26 7.26 -18.05
N ASN A 198 -17.32 6.03 -17.58
CA ASN A 198 -18.18 4.99 -18.17
C ASN A 198 -18.38 3.83 -17.18
N TYR A 199 -19.61 3.71 -16.67
CA TYR A 199 -19.94 2.69 -15.68
C TYR A 199 -19.93 1.25 -16.25
N GLU A 200 -20.26 1.08 -17.53
CA GLU A 200 -20.31 -0.26 -18.16
C GLU A 200 -18.89 -0.85 -18.30
N LEU A 201 -17.94 -0.02 -18.74
CA LEU A 201 -16.52 -0.41 -18.81
C LEU A 201 -15.94 -0.66 -17.41
N THR A 202 -16.37 0.10 -16.40
CA THR A 202 -15.96 -0.10 -15.02
C THR A 202 -16.42 -1.45 -14.49
N LEU A 203 -17.67 -1.84 -14.73
CA LEU A 203 -18.19 -3.16 -14.36
C LEU A 203 -17.40 -4.29 -15.04
N MET A 204 -17.08 -4.13 -16.32
CA MET A 204 -16.26 -5.10 -17.04
C MET A 204 -14.89 -5.27 -16.40
N VAL A 205 -14.19 -4.18 -16.07
CA VAL A 205 -12.87 -4.21 -15.42
C VAL A 205 -12.97 -4.85 -14.03
N LEU A 206 -14.00 -4.50 -13.23
CA LEU A 206 -14.20 -5.09 -11.89
C LEU A 206 -14.40 -6.61 -11.94
N CYS A 207 -15.00 -7.15 -13.01
CA CYS A 207 -15.10 -8.60 -13.21
C CYS A 207 -13.73 -9.29 -13.39
N PHE A 208 -12.72 -8.58 -13.88
CA PHE A 208 -11.37 -9.13 -14.04
C PHE A 208 -10.51 -9.04 -12.77
N VAL A 209 -10.81 -8.12 -11.86
CA VAL A 209 -10.02 -7.91 -10.63
C VAL A 209 -9.90 -9.18 -9.78
N PRO A 210 -10.96 -9.95 -9.49
CA PRO A 210 -10.82 -11.19 -8.72
C PRO A 210 -9.97 -12.25 -9.46
N PHE A 211 -10.03 -12.31 -10.78
CA PHE A 211 -9.19 -13.22 -11.56
C PHE A 211 -7.71 -12.88 -11.44
N ILE A 212 -7.35 -11.60 -11.52
CA ILE A 212 -5.98 -11.10 -11.33
C ILE A 212 -5.52 -11.39 -9.89
N ALA A 213 -6.36 -11.15 -8.89
CA ALA A 213 -6.04 -11.39 -7.48
C ALA A 213 -5.76 -12.89 -7.21
N VAL A 214 -6.57 -13.79 -7.76
CA VAL A 214 -6.37 -15.24 -7.62
C VAL A 214 -5.10 -15.69 -8.34
N SER A 215 -4.86 -15.20 -9.57
CA SER A 215 -3.64 -15.53 -10.33
C SER A 215 -2.38 -15.08 -9.59
N TYR A 216 -2.39 -13.87 -9.02
CA TYR A 216 -1.26 -13.34 -8.26
C TYR A 216 -0.98 -14.14 -6.98
N THR A 217 -2.02 -14.51 -6.24
CA THR A 217 -1.87 -15.31 -5.02
C THR A 217 -1.40 -16.74 -5.32
N HIS A 218 -1.84 -17.31 -6.43
CA HIS A 218 -1.41 -18.65 -6.85
C HIS A 218 0.05 -18.69 -7.31
N LEU A 219 0.50 -17.69 -8.07
CA LEU A 219 1.90 -17.54 -8.48
C LEU A 219 2.82 -17.37 -7.27
N ARG A 220 2.45 -16.54 -6.31
CA ARG A 220 3.25 -16.30 -5.10
C ARG A 220 3.34 -17.53 -4.18
N ALA A 221 2.29 -18.34 -4.12
CA ALA A 221 2.32 -19.61 -3.39
C ALA A 221 3.32 -20.60 -4.01
N HIS A 222 3.52 -20.54 -5.33
CA HIS A 222 4.49 -21.40 -6.04
C HIS A 222 5.95 -20.96 -5.84
N GLU A 223 6.22 -19.65 -5.75
CA GLU A 223 7.57 -19.14 -5.48
C GLU A 223 8.06 -19.52 -4.06
N THR A 224 7.19 -19.45 -3.06
CA THR A 224 7.55 -19.83 -1.67
C THR A 224 7.81 -21.32 -1.47
N VAL A 225 7.39 -22.17 -2.40
CA VAL A 225 7.64 -23.63 -2.37
C VAL A 225 8.97 -24.00 -3.05
N LEU A 226 9.50 -23.13 -3.93
CA LEU A 226 10.77 -23.33 -4.62
C LEU A 226 11.99 -22.80 -3.83
N ASP A 227 11.74 -21.96 -2.82
CA ASP A 227 12.78 -21.38 -1.95
C ASP A 227 13.00 -22.18 -0.63
N LEU A 228 12.39 -23.36 -0.49
CA LEU A 228 12.61 -24.36 0.58
C LEU A 228 13.31 -25.60 0.04
#